data_81b414c5c1eadb6b9bb3c7d3c2085e32
#
_entry.id   81b414c5c1eadb6b9bb3c7d3c2085e32
#
_cell.length_a   1.000
_cell.length_b   1.000
_cell.length_c   1.000
_cell.angle_alpha   90.00
_cell.angle_beta   90.00
_cell.angle_gamma   90.00
#
_symmetry.space_group_name_H-M   'P 1'
#
loop_
_entity.id
_entity.type
_entity.pdbx_description
1 polymer ?
#
loop_
_entity_poly.entity_id
_entity_poly.type
_entity_poly.pdbx_seq_one_letter_code
_entity_poly.pdbx_strand_id
1 'polypeptide(L)'
;MKTLVSKIVVIVALICATSMNAQNNNQFDAQLKTTLSNVKADEPTSIVKGMNDLKRMEIQYPEAWLPTYYRVFYALQYAARNPQSDYSSLFLDAVKADLEALQTKKGVDRSEQYTLKGFYYTALIIQNPVENGRLYFIDAICCYKSAIGINPTNPRPRILLYMFFDNMSKQTGQPSMNTPKDLETIKELFSKEKQNGLQPAWGRNLIDFCK
;
A
#
# COMPACT_ATOMS: atom_id res chain seq x y z
N MET A 1 52.35 3.96 -19.23
CA MET A 1 51.59 5.15 -18.84
C MET A 1 50.11 5.11 -19.32
N LYS A 2 49.80 4.81 -20.59
CA LYS A 2 48.41 4.81 -21.11
C LYS A 2 47.47 3.85 -20.36
N THR A 3 47.91 2.67 -19.90
CA THR A 3 47.10 1.69 -19.17
C THR A 3 46.79 2.08 -17.73
N LEU A 4 47.67 2.87 -17.08
CA LEU A 4 47.47 3.34 -15.71
C LEU A 4 46.43 4.48 -15.67
N VAL A 5 46.50 5.40 -16.61
CA VAL A 5 45.53 6.52 -16.76
C VAL A 5 44.14 5.99 -17.07
N SER A 6 44.01 4.96 -17.94
CA SER A 6 42.72 4.32 -18.24
C SER A 6 42.07 3.68 -17.00
N LYS A 7 42.86 3.01 -16.14
CA LYS A 7 42.34 2.41 -14.90
C LYS A 7 41.87 3.45 -13.88
N ILE A 8 42.60 4.58 -13.75
CA ILE A 8 42.21 5.68 -12.85
C ILE A 8 40.93 6.35 -13.30
N VAL A 9 40.75 6.58 -14.60
CA VAL A 9 39.52 7.18 -15.15
C VAL A 9 38.31 6.29 -14.90
N VAL A 10 38.43 4.96 -15.03
CA VAL A 10 37.35 4.01 -14.73
C VAL A 10 37.00 4.00 -13.26
N ILE A 11 37.98 4.06 -12.34
CA ILE A 11 37.73 4.09 -10.89
C ILE A 11 37.02 5.40 -10.49
N VAL A 12 37.45 6.54 -11.01
CA VAL A 12 36.81 7.85 -10.74
C VAL A 12 35.38 7.87 -11.26
N ALA A 13 35.11 7.34 -12.46
CA ALA A 13 33.77 7.23 -13.02
C ALA A 13 32.84 6.32 -12.16
N LEU A 14 33.36 5.21 -11.64
CA LEU A 14 32.62 4.33 -10.73
C LEU A 14 32.29 5.02 -9.38
N ILE A 15 33.21 5.77 -8.80
CA ILE A 15 32.99 6.50 -7.54
C ILE A 15 31.94 7.62 -7.76
N CYS A 16 32.00 8.35 -8.88
CA CYS A 16 31.00 9.36 -9.20
C CYS A 16 29.60 8.75 -9.42
N ALA A 17 29.50 7.60 -10.06
CA ALA A 17 28.21 6.93 -10.28
C ALA A 17 27.58 6.43 -8.97
N THR A 18 28.38 5.91 -8.03
CA THR A 18 27.86 5.48 -6.72
C THR A 18 27.43 6.65 -5.85
N SER A 19 28.14 7.77 -5.90
CA SER A 19 27.78 9.00 -5.17
C SER A 19 26.49 9.62 -5.69
N MET A 20 26.27 9.65 -7.00
CA MET A 20 25.03 10.15 -7.61
C MET A 20 23.82 9.28 -7.25
N ASN A 21 23.96 7.94 -7.21
CA ASN A 21 22.90 7.05 -6.81
C ASN A 21 22.55 7.19 -5.31
N ALA A 22 23.53 7.34 -4.44
CA ALA A 22 23.32 7.56 -3.02
C ALA A 22 22.62 8.92 -2.75
N GLN A 23 22.99 9.96 -3.46
CA GLN A 23 22.38 11.29 -3.35
C GLN A 23 20.93 11.28 -3.86
N ASN A 24 20.64 10.59 -4.96
CA ASN A 24 19.28 10.43 -5.48
C ASN A 24 18.38 9.66 -4.51
N ASN A 25 18.88 8.61 -3.86
CA ASN A 25 18.13 7.85 -2.87
C ASN A 25 17.81 8.69 -1.63
N ASN A 26 18.75 9.47 -1.11
CA ASN A 26 18.52 10.35 0.02
C ASN A 26 17.52 11.46 -0.30
N GLN A 27 17.54 12.01 -1.52
CA GLN A 27 16.59 13.02 -1.97
C GLN A 27 15.18 12.43 -2.12
N PHE A 28 15.07 11.24 -2.71
CA PHE A 28 13.81 10.49 -2.82
C PHE A 28 13.19 10.24 -1.45
N ASP A 29 13.96 9.70 -0.51
CA ASP A 29 13.48 9.37 0.82
C ASP A 29 13.02 10.63 1.59
N ALA A 30 13.79 11.72 1.53
CA ALA A 30 13.42 12.99 2.14
C ALA A 30 12.12 13.56 1.57
N GLN A 31 11.97 13.52 0.23
CA GLN A 31 10.79 14.02 -0.46
C GLN A 31 9.56 13.15 -0.14
N LEU A 32 9.70 11.81 -0.19
CA LEU A 32 8.61 10.90 0.13
C LEU A 32 8.18 11.07 1.59
N LYS A 33 9.11 11.10 2.53
CA LYS A 33 8.83 11.31 3.96
C LYS A 33 8.05 12.62 4.18
N THR A 34 8.49 13.72 3.55
CA THR A 34 7.82 15.01 3.64
C THR A 34 6.40 14.95 3.07
N THR A 35 6.24 14.31 1.91
CA THR A 35 4.92 14.16 1.29
C THR A 35 3.99 13.37 2.18
N LEU A 36 4.43 12.20 2.69
CA LEU A 36 3.61 11.35 3.56
C LEU A 36 3.22 12.03 4.87
N SER A 37 4.14 12.80 5.48
CA SER A 37 3.85 13.53 6.74
C SER A 37 2.86 14.67 6.58
N ASN A 38 2.67 15.20 5.38
CA ASN A 38 1.74 16.29 5.08
C ASN A 38 0.33 15.80 4.72
N VAL A 39 0.14 14.51 4.44
CA VAL A 39 -1.20 13.97 4.12
C VAL A 39 -2.01 13.78 5.39
N LYS A 40 -3.13 14.47 5.46
CA LYS A 40 -4.14 14.28 6.50
C LYS A 40 -5.23 13.35 5.98
N ALA A 41 -5.29 12.15 6.55
CA ALA A 41 -6.09 11.04 6.04
C ALA A 41 -7.62 11.29 6.10
N ASP A 42 -8.08 12.26 6.88
CA ASP A 42 -9.50 12.60 7.04
C ASP A 42 -9.91 13.85 6.22
N GLU A 43 -8.95 14.53 5.55
CA GLU A 43 -9.20 15.71 4.73
C GLU A 43 -9.07 15.38 3.25
N PRO A 44 -10.16 15.30 2.45
CA PRO A 44 -10.09 14.91 1.04
C PRO A 44 -9.22 15.83 0.20
N THR A 45 -9.22 17.14 0.47
CA THR A 45 -8.36 18.10 -0.23
C THR A 45 -6.87 17.88 0.05
N SER A 46 -6.52 17.49 1.29
CA SER A 46 -5.17 17.09 1.65
C SER A 46 -4.73 15.82 0.94
N ILE A 47 -5.64 14.84 0.82
CA ILE A 47 -5.39 13.59 0.08
C ILE A 47 -5.16 13.90 -1.40
N VAL A 48 -6.00 14.72 -2.03
CA VAL A 48 -5.82 15.13 -3.45
C VAL A 48 -4.45 15.78 -3.65
N LYS A 49 -4.05 16.68 -2.76
CA LYS A 49 -2.73 17.31 -2.82
C LYS A 49 -1.62 16.26 -2.69
N GLY A 50 -1.71 15.36 -1.71
CA GLY A 50 -0.74 14.29 -1.50
C GLY A 50 -0.65 13.35 -2.71
N MET A 51 -1.79 12.96 -3.30
CA MET A 51 -1.82 12.13 -4.51
C MET A 51 -1.13 12.82 -5.70
N ASN A 52 -1.30 14.13 -5.86
CA ASN A 52 -0.64 14.91 -6.91
C ASN A 52 0.87 15.03 -6.66
N ASP A 53 1.31 15.20 -5.40
CA ASP A 53 2.73 15.23 -5.05
C ASP A 53 3.38 13.86 -5.31
N LEU A 54 2.71 12.77 -4.91
CA LEU A 54 3.15 11.40 -5.20
C LEU A 54 3.19 11.11 -6.70
N LYS A 55 2.25 11.64 -7.49
CA LYS A 55 2.28 11.50 -8.96
C LYS A 55 3.49 12.21 -9.58
N ARG A 56 3.84 13.39 -9.08
CA ARG A 56 5.06 14.09 -9.51
C ARG A 56 6.32 13.29 -9.17
N MET A 57 6.35 12.67 -7.97
CA MET A 57 7.45 11.79 -7.59
C MET A 57 7.56 10.56 -8.48
N GLU A 58 6.43 9.96 -8.89
CA GLU A 58 6.42 8.83 -9.82
C GLU A 58 7.02 9.20 -11.18
N ILE A 59 6.77 10.42 -11.67
CA ILE A 59 7.37 10.93 -12.91
C ILE A 59 8.88 11.14 -12.74
N GLN A 60 9.31 11.67 -11.60
CA GLN A 60 10.71 11.93 -11.29
C GLN A 60 11.51 10.65 -11.02
N TYR A 61 10.88 9.64 -10.40
CA TYR A 61 11.47 8.36 -10.00
C TYR A 61 10.63 7.18 -10.56
N PRO A 62 10.64 6.94 -11.87
CA PRO A 62 9.71 6.01 -12.53
C PRO A 62 9.86 4.56 -12.07
N GLU A 63 11.05 4.18 -11.60
CA GLU A 63 11.31 2.82 -11.08
C GLU A 63 10.82 2.62 -9.64
N ALA A 64 10.57 3.72 -8.89
CA ALA A 64 10.14 3.62 -7.50
C ALA A 64 8.65 3.26 -7.41
N TRP A 65 8.33 2.23 -6.65
CA TRP A 65 6.95 1.77 -6.47
C TRP A 65 6.21 2.45 -5.31
N LEU A 66 6.91 2.97 -4.32
CA LEU A 66 6.33 3.56 -3.12
C LEU A 66 5.41 4.77 -3.38
N PRO A 67 5.72 5.70 -4.31
CA PRO A 67 4.80 6.80 -4.60
C PRO A 67 3.44 6.31 -5.11
N THR A 68 3.42 5.36 -6.03
CA THR A 68 2.18 4.74 -6.54
C THR A 68 1.45 3.99 -5.43
N TYR A 69 2.18 3.23 -4.60
CA TYR A 69 1.63 2.50 -3.47
C TYR A 69 0.88 3.43 -2.49
N TYR A 70 1.53 4.49 -2.02
CA TYR A 70 0.92 5.40 -1.05
C TYR A 70 -0.22 6.23 -1.65
N ARG A 71 -0.16 6.55 -2.93
CA ARG A 71 -1.29 7.20 -3.63
C ARG A 71 -2.54 6.32 -3.59
N VAL A 72 -2.39 5.03 -3.91
CA VAL A 72 -3.48 4.05 -3.83
C VAL A 72 -3.93 3.88 -2.37
N PHE A 73 -3.00 3.72 -1.44
CA PHE A 73 -3.33 3.50 -0.03
C PHE A 73 -4.19 4.62 0.57
N TYR A 74 -3.82 5.89 0.39
CA TYR A 74 -4.59 7.01 0.94
C TYR A 74 -5.98 7.12 0.32
N ALA A 75 -6.11 6.90 -0.98
CA ALA A 75 -7.39 6.89 -1.65
C ALA A 75 -8.32 5.79 -1.10
N LEU A 76 -7.80 4.56 -0.95
CA LEU A 76 -8.55 3.43 -0.41
C LEU A 76 -8.93 3.63 1.06
N GLN A 77 -8.00 4.17 1.86
CA GLN A 77 -8.24 4.43 3.27
C GLN A 77 -9.37 5.44 3.45
N TYR A 78 -9.39 6.51 2.65
CA TYR A 78 -10.47 7.50 2.70
C TYR A 78 -11.80 6.90 2.24
N ALA A 79 -11.82 6.21 1.10
CA ALA A 79 -13.03 5.62 0.54
C ALA A 79 -13.68 4.60 1.48
N ALA A 80 -12.89 3.77 2.15
CA ALA A 80 -13.40 2.80 3.10
C ALA A 80 -13.99 3.43 4.37
N ARG A 81 -13.46 4.58 4.81
CA ARG A 81 -13.96 5.31 5.99
C ARG A 81 -15.16 6.20 5.69
N ASN A 82 -15.27 6.69 4.45
CA ASN A 82 -16.26 7.67 4.04
C ASN A 82 -17.02 7.19 2.78
N PRO A 83 -17.66 6.00 2.81
CA PRO A 83 -18.20 5.37 1.60
C PRO A 83 -19.27 6.19 0.89
N GLN A 84 -19.95 7.08 1.60
CA GLN A 84 -21.01 7.95 1.05
C GLN A 84 -20.49 9.32 0.58
N SER A 85 -19.19 9.58 0.66
CA SER A 85 -18.60 10.82 0.17
C SER A 85 -18.44 10.78 -1.35
N ASP A 86 -18.75 11.88 -2.03
CA ASP A 86 -18.51 12.05 -3.47
C ASP A 86 -17.05 11.83 -3.84
N TYR A 87 -16.12 12.19 -2.94
CA TYR A 87 -14.69 11.95 -3.13
C TYR A 87 -14.35 10.45 -3.16
N SER A 88 -15.12 9.59 -2.51
CA SER A 88 -14.81 8.15 -2.43
C SER A 88 -14.88 7.48 -3.78
N SER A 89 -15.93 7.75 -4.57
CA SER A 89 -16.05 7.24 -5.94
C SER A 89 -14.91 7.79 -6.82
N LEU A 90 -14.63 9.09 -6.74
CA LEU A 90 -13.55 9.73 -7.50
C LEU A 90 -12.18 9.12 -7.17
N PHE A 91 -11.92 8.84 -5.90
CA PHE A 91 -10.65 8.22 -5.48
C PHE A 91 -10.52 6.78 -5.96
N LEU A 92 -11.59 5.97 -5.89
CA LEU A 92 -11.57 4.59 -6.36
C LEU A 92 -11.34 4.52 -7.88
N ASP A 93 -11.99 5.40 -8.64
CA ASP A 93 -11.80 5.49 -10.10
C ASP A 93 -10.36 5.91 -10.44
N ALA A 94 -9.83 6.92 -9.73
CA ALA A 94 -8.48 7.44 -9.96
C ALA A 94 -7.38 6.40 -9.73
N VAL A 95 -7.56 5.50 -8.75
CA VAL A 95 -6.50 4.52 -8.40
C VAL A 95 -6.61 3.18 -9.08
N LYS A 96 -7.65 2.95 -9.87
CA LYS A 96 -7.82 1.69 -10.62
C LYS A 96 -6.63 1.42 -11.55
N ALA A 97 -6.25 2.40 -12.37
CA ALA A 97 -5.10 2.29 -13.27
C ALA A 97 -3.77 2.20 -12.50
N ASP A 98 -3.67 2.84 -11.33
CA ASP A 98 -2.47 2.80 -10.49
C ASP A 98 -2.22 1.40 -9.90
N LEU A 99 -3.28 0.68 -9.54
CA LEU A 99 -3.19 -0.72 -9.10
C LEU A 99 -2.64 -1.64 -10.20
N GLU A 100 -3.01 -1.40 -11.45
CA GLU A 100 -2.47 -2.12 -12.60
C GLU A 100 -1.01 -1.74 -12.85
N ALA A 101 -0.69 -0.44 -12.84
CA ALA A 101 0.67 0.05 -13.02
C ALA A 101 1.63 -0.47 -11.92
N LEU A 102 1.16 -0.61 -10.69
CA LEU A 102 1.95 -1.13 -9.59
C LEU A 102 2.47 -2.55 -9.86
N GLN A 103 1.75 -3.35 -10.64
CA GLN A 103 2.15 -4.73 -10.98
C GLN A 103 3.43 -4.78 -11.80
N THR A 104 3.72 -3.74 -12.58
CA THR A 104 4.86 -3.68 -13.49
C THR A 104 6.09 -2.99 -12.90
N LYS A 105 5.95 -2.37 -11.71
CA LYS A 105 7.05 -1.65 -11.06
C LYS A 105 8.13 -2.62 -10.57
N LYS A 106 9.39 -2.27 -10.84
CA LYS A 106 10.53 -3.06 -10.39
C LYS A 106 10.65 -3.05 -8.87
N GLY A 107 10.92 -4.23 -8.29
CA GLY A 107 11.13 -4.38 -6.84
C GLY A 107 9.89 -4.14 -5.99
N VAL A 108 8.69 -4.08 -6.59
CA VAL A 108 7.44 -3.98 -5.83
C VAL A 108 7.30 -5.17 -4.88
N ASP A 109 6.91 -4.91 -3.64
CA ASP A 109 6.48 -5.96 -2.73
C ASP A 109 5.13 -6.52 -3.21
N ARG A 110 5.18 -7.74 -3.74
CA ARG A 110 3.99 -8.41 -4.32
C ARG A 110 2.91 -8.68 -3.27
N SER A 111 3.30 -8.91 -2.01
CA SER A 111 2.33 -9.07 -0.92
C SER A 111 1.60 -7.76 -0.65
N GLU A 112 2.30 -6.62 -0.63
CA GLU A 112 1.70 -5.31 -0.48
C GLU A 112 0.80 -4.95 -1.66
N GLN A 113 1.22 -5.26 -2.88
CA GLN A 113 0.41 -5.05 -4.07
C GLN A 113 -0.93 -5.81 -4.01
N TYR A 114 -0.89 -7.11 -3.68
CA TYR A 114 -2.12 -7.90 -3.52
C TYR A 114 -2.96 -7.44 -2.32
N THR A 115 -2.32 -6.93 -1.26
CA THR A 115 -3.02 -6.33 -0.12
C THR A 115 -3.85 -5.11 -0.56
N LEU A 116 -3.25 -4.19 -1.32
CA LEU A 116 -3.98 -3.02 -1.85
C LEU A 116 -5.09 -3.43 -2.82
N LYS A 117 -4.86 -4.45 -3.65
CA LYS A 117 -5.89 -4.94 -4.57
C LYS A 117 -7.10 -5.52 -3.82
N GLY A 118 -6.85 -6.30 -2.77
CA GLY A 118 -7.91 -6.79 -1.88
C GLY A 118 -8.64 -5.64 -1.17
N PHE A 119 -7.90 -4.62 -0.74
CA PHE A 119 -8.48 -3.45 -0.10
C PHE A 119 -9.34 -2.63 -1.07
N TYR A 120 -8.93 -2.51 -2.34
CA TYR A 120 -9.73 -1.87 -3.39
C TYR A 120 -11.09 -2.57 -3.58
N TYR A 121 -11.11 -3.89 -3.72
CA TYR A 121 -12.36 -4.63 -3.82
C TYR A 121 -13.23 -4.51 -2.56
N THR A 122 -12.61 -4.51 -1.39
CA THR A 122 -13.30 -4.27 -0.12
C THR A 122 -13.93 -2.88 -0.09
N ALA A 123 -13.22 -1.83 -0.53
CA ALA A 123 -13.74 -0.47 -0.57
C ALA A 123 -14.92 -0.33 -1.55
N LEU A 124 -14.87 -0.98 -2.72
CA LEU A 124 -16.01 -1.06 -3.64
C LEU A 124 -17.23 -1.73 -2.99
N ILE A 125 -17.02 -2.84 -2.27
CA ILE A 125 -18.10 -3.53 -1.56
C ILE A 125 -18.71 -2.63 -0.48
N ILE A 126 -17.90 -1.90 0.28
CA ILE A 126 -18.37 -0.98 1.31
C ILE A 126 -19.25 0.13 0.72
N GLN A 127 -18.94 0.63 -0.49
CA GLN A 127 -19.75 1.65 -1.16
C GLN A 127 -21.15 1.15 -1.57
N ASN A 128 -21.24 -0.06 -2.10
CA ASN A 128 -22.51 -0.68 -2.49
C ASN A 128 -22.47 -2.19 -2.15
N PRO A 129 -22.82 -2.56 -0.90
CA PRO A 129 -22.70 -3.95 -0.44
C PRO A 129 -23.53 -4.95 -1.24
N VAL A 130 -24.72 -4.55 -1.70
CA VAL A 130 -25.64 -5.47 -2.39
C VAL A 130 -25.12 -5.81 -3.79
N GLU A 131 -24.74 -4.82 -4.55
CA GLU A 131 -24.29 -5.00 -5.94
C GLU A 131 -22.84 -5.44 -5.99
N ASN A 132 -21.94 -4.69 -5.36
CA ASN A 132 -20.49 -4.94 -5.40
C ASN A 132 -20.12 -6.18 -4.58
N GLY A 133 -20.89 -6.53 -3.54
CA GLY A 133 -20.68 -7.77 -2.78
C GLY A 133 -20.78 -9.00 -3.67
N ARG A 134 -21.75 -9.06 -4.59
CA ARG A 134 -21.89 -10.17 -5.54
C ARG A 134 -20.75 -10.23 -6.55
N LEU A 135 -20.23 -9.07 -6.94
CA LEU A 135 -19.20 -8.97 -7.99
C LEU A 135 -17.78 -9.24 -7.44
N TYR A 136 -17.45 -8.68 -6.27
CA TYR A 136 -16.06 -8.56 -5.81
C TYR A 136 -15.72 -9.34 -4.53
N PHE A 137 -16.70 -10.03 -3.92
CA PHE A 137 -16.47 -10.77 -2.67
C PHE A 137 -15.33 -11.80 -2.78
N ILE A 138 -15.38 -12.64 -3.81
CA ILE A 138 -14.36 -13.66 -4.04
C ILE A 138 -13.01 -13.02 -4.39
N ASP A 139 -13.02 -11.98 -5.22
CA ASP A 139 -11.79 -11.28 -5.62
C ASP A 139 -11.05 -10.66 -4.42
N ALA A 140 -11.80 -10.03 -3.48
CA ALA A 140 -11.21 -9.50 -2.26
C ALA A 140 -10.50 -10.59 -1.44
N ILE A 141 -11.19 -11.71 -1.18
CA ILE A 141 -10.64 -12.84 -0.42
C ILE A 141 -9.43 -13.45 -1.13
N CYS A 142 -9.52 -13.69 -2.44
CA CYS A 142 -8.43 -14.25 -3.23
C CYS A 142 -7.19 -13.36 -3.20
N CYS A 143 -7.35 -12.03 -3.29
CA CYS A 143 -6.24 -11.10 -3.21
C CYS A 143 -5.56 -11.15 -1.83
N TYR A 144 -6.31 -11.11 -0.72
CA TYR A 144 -5.72 -11.20 0.61
C TYR A 144 -5.04 -12.55 0.85
N LYS A 145 -5.65 -13.66 0.44
CA LYS A 145 -5.03 -14.99 0.56
C LYS A 145 -3.76 -15.10 -0.29
N SER A 146 -3.74 -14.53 -1.49
CA SER A 146 -2.54 -14.46 -2.32
C SER A 146 -1.44 -13.65 -1.65
N ALA A 147 -1.77 -12.48 -1.07
CA ALA A 147 -0.82 -11.66 -0.32
C ALA A 147 -0.20 -12.43 0.86
N ILE A 148 -1.03 -13.15 1.62
CA ILE A 148 -0.60 -13.99 2.75
C ILE A 148 0.28 -15.15 2.27
N GLY A 149 -0.06 -15.77 1.13
CA GLY A 149 0.75 -16.84 0.55
C GLY A 149 2.12 -16.40 0.07
N ILE A 150 2.21 -15.18 -0.49
CA ILE A 150 3.46 -14.57 -0.95
C ILE A 150 4.37 -14.19 0.23
N ASN A 151 3.82 -13.52 1.24
CA ASN A 151 4.55 -13.16 2.45
C ASN A 151 3.72 -13.48 3.70
N PRO A 152 3.89 -14.67 4.29
CA PRO A 152 3.15 -15.09 5.47
C PRO A 152 3.39 -14.22 6.72
N THR A 153 4.47 -13.43 6.74
CA THR A 153 4.82 -12.53 7.85
C THR A 153 4.25 -11.13 7.70
N ASN A 154 3.66 -10.78 6.56
CA ASN A 154 2.97 -9.51 6.38
C ASN A 154 1.64 -9.49 7.18
N PRO A 155 1.49 -8.61 8.20
CA PRO A 155 0.26 -8.56 8.99
C PRO A 155 -0.91 -7.88 8.28
N ARG A 156 -0.65 -6.99 7.30
CA ARG A 156 -1.67 -6.13 6.68
C ARG A 156 -2.76 -6.89 5.94
N PRO A 157 -2.49 -7.86 5.06
CA PRO A 157 -3.55 -8.61 4.41
C PRO A 157 -4.37 -9.45 5.41
N ARG A 158 -3.74 -9.90 6.52
CA ARG A 158 -4.46 -10.68 7.54
C ARG A 158 -5.44 -9.82 8.32
N ILE A 159 -5.03 -8.61 8.77
CA ILE A 159 -5.94 -7.71 9.48
C ILE A 159 -7.09 -7.25 8.60
N LEU A 160 -6.84 -6.95 7.32
CA LEU A 160 -7.89 -6.54 6.39
C LEU A 160 -8.87 -7.70 6.10
N LEU A 161 -8.37 -8.92 5.91
CA LEU A 161 -9.23 -10.10 5.73
C LEU A 161 -10.04 -10.40 6.98
N TYR A 162 -9.44 -10.27 8.17
CA TYR A 162 -10.14 -10.42 9.45
C TYR A 162 -11.30 -9.42 9.56
N MET A 163 -11.04 -8.14 9.33
CA MET A 163 -12.06 -7.09 9.36
C MET A 163 -13.13 -7.30 8.30
N PHE A 164 -12.75 -7.81 7.12
CA PHE A 164 -13.68 -8.14 6.05
C PHE A 164 -14.69 -9.21 6.50
N PHE A 165 -14.23 -10.31 7.08
CA PHE A 165 -15.12 -11.37 7.58
C PHE A 165 -15.94 -10.94 8.78
N ASP A 166 -15.40 -10.12 9.68
CA ASP A 166 -16.12 -9.58 10.82
C ASP A 166 -17.27 -8.65 10.38
N ASN A 167 -17.01 -7.77 9.42
CA ASN A 167 -18.04 -6.90 8.85
C ASN A 167 -19.12 -7.69 8.09
N MET A 168 -18.73 -8.72 7.34
CA MET A 168 -19.68 -9.61 6.66
C MET A 168 -20.59 -10.31 7.65
N SER A 169 -20.03 -10.84 8.74
CA SER A 169 -20.79 -11.48 9.80
C SER A 169 -21.83 -10.53 10.41
N LYS A 170 -21.43 -9.29 10.72
CA LYS A 170 -22.32 -8.26 11.24
C LYS A 170 -23.45 -7.88 10.30
N GLN A 171 -23.17 -7.82 8.99
CA GLN A 171 -24.16 -7.45 7.98
C GLN A 171 -25.14 -8.57 7.64
N THR A 172 -24.67 -9.82 7.64
CA THR A 172 -25.49 -10.96 7.20
C THR A 172 -26.13 -11.73 8.36
N GLY A 173 -25.68 -11.50 9.60
CA GLY A 173 -26.07 -12.28 10.77
C GLY A 173 -25.48 -13.71 10.78
N GLN A 174 -24.62 -14.06 9.81
CA GLN A 174 -23.96 -15.36 9.76
C GLN A 174 -22.72 -15.37 10.68
N PRO A 175 -22.32 -16.54 11.23
CA PRO A 175 -21.09 -16.65 12.00
C PRO A 175 -19.88 -16.15 11.21
N SER A 176 -18.96 -15.43 11.89
CA SER A 176 -17.71 -15.01 11.27
C SER A 176 -16.85 -16.21 10.89
N MET A 177 -16.14 -16.08 9.78
CA MET A 177 -15.14 -17.06 9.34
C MET A 177 -13.81 -16.91 10.11
N ASN A 178 -13.70 -15.90 10.97
CA ASN A 178 -12.53 -15.67 11.81
C ASN A 178 -12.53 -16.60 13.04
N THR A 179 -11.33 -16.94 13.48
CA THR A 179 -11.11 -17.65 14.76
C THR A 179 -10.36 -16.73 15.74
N PRO A 180 -10.43 -16.98 17.07
CA PRO A 180 -9.60 -16.24 18.04
C PRO A 180 -8.11 -16.31 17.74
N LYS A 181 -7.65 -17.45 17.22
CA LYS A 181 -6.24 -17.66 16.81
C LYS A 181 -5.80 -16.72 15.68
N ASP A 182 -6.69 -16.32 14.78
CA ASP A 182 -6.36 -15.39 13.71
C ASP A 182 -5.97 -14.03 14.27
N LEU A 183 -6.72 -13.52 15.24
CA LEU A 183 -6.42 -12.24 15.88
C LEU A 183 -5.12 -12.29 16.69
N GLU A 184 -4.87 -13.39 17.40
CA GLU A 184 -3.60 -13.61 18.11
C GLU A 184 -2.41 -13.60 17.15
N THR A 185 -2.52 -14.32 16.03
CA THR A 185 -1.51 -14.35 14.96
C THR A 185 -1.25 -12.94 14.41
N ILE A 186 -2.30 -12.17 14.16
CA ILE A 186 -2.18 -10.79 13.65
C ILE A 186 -1.40 -9.91 14.66
N LYS A 187 -1.76 -9.97 15.95
CA LYS A 187 -1.09 -9.23 17.03
C LYS A 187 0.39 -9.60 17.12
N GLU A 188 0.70 -10.89 17.05
CA GLU A 188 2.07 -11.38 17.07
C GLU A 188 2.89 -10.87 15.89
N LEU A 189 2.35 -10.91 14.66
CA LEU A 189 3.02 -10.43 13.46
C LEU A 189 3.30 -8.92 13.55
N PHE A 190 2.33 -8.11 13.97
CA PHE A 190 2.55 -6.69 14.19
C PHE A 190 3.56 -6.39 15.30
N SER A 191 3.66 -7.24 16.33
CA SER A 191 4.66 -7.05 17.40
C SER A 191 6.09 -7.30 16.91
N LYS A 192 6.26 -8.20 15.95
CA LYS A 192 7.55 -8.56 15.35
C LYS A 192 7.93 -7.68 14.16
N GLU A 193 7.00 -6.90 13.63
CA GLU A 193 7.26 -6.03 12.48
C GLU A 193 8.25 -4.94 12.85
N LYS A 194 9.34 -4.88 12.08
CA LYS A 194 10.35 -3.81 12.20
C LYS A 194 10.12 -2.80 11.08
N GLN A 195 10.09 -1.53 11.43
CA GLN A 195 10.04 -0.48 10.44
C GLN A 195 11.31 -0.50 9.59
N ASN A 196 11.14 -0.53 8.27
CA ASN A 196 12.22 -0.53 7.30
C ASN A 196 12.10 0.70 6.40
N GLY A 197 12.73 1.80 6.78
CA GLY A 197 12.69 3.06 6.04
C GLY A 197 11.26 3.56 5.83
N LEU A 198 10.90 3.80 4.58
CA LEU A 198 9.58 4.27 4.15
C LEU A 198 8.68 3.14 3.60
N GLN A 199 9.07 1.88 3.82
CA GLN A 199 8.23 0.73 3.48
C GLN A 199 6.91 0.78 4.27
N PRO A 200 5.83 0.19 3.74
CA PRO A 200 4.54 0.17 4.43
C PRO A 200 4.65 -0.39 5.86
N ALA A 201 4.16 0.38 6.83
CA ALA A 201 4.18 0.02 8.26
C ALA A 201 2.87 0.42 8.97
N TRP A 202 1.76 0.47 8.23
CA TRP A 202 0.43 0.80 8.72
C TRP A 202 -0.37 -0.44 9.18
N GLY A 203 -1.49 -0.20 9.83
CA GLY A 203 -2.49 -1.23 10.11
C GLY A 203 -2.49 -1.73 11.56
N ARG A 204 -1.43 -1.50 12.37
CA ARG A 204 -1.39 -1.92 13.78
C ARG A 204 -2.57 -1.37 14.59
N ASN A 205 -2.95 -0.12 14.36
CA ASN A 205 -4.08 0.53 15.03
C ASN A 205 -5.45 -0.07 14.65
N LEU A 206 -5.52 -0.86 13.58
CA LEU A 206 -6.76 -1.54 13.18
C LEU A 206 -7.12 -2.68 14.15
N ILE A 207 -6.15 -3.20 14.89
CA ILE A 207 -6.38 -4.24 15.93
C ILE A 207 -7.39 -3.77 16.97
N ASP A 208 -7.41 -2.49 17.30
CA ASP A 208 -8.30 -1.91 18.32
C ASP A 208 -9.79 -1.99 17.92
N PHE A 209 -10.06 -2.18 16.63
CA PHE A 209 -11.42 -2.35 16.08
C PHE A 209 -11.83 -3.83 15.93
N CYS A 210 -10.92 -4.77 16.18
CA CYS A 210 -11.20 -6.20 16.15
C CYS A 210 -11.61 -6.70 17.54
N LYS A 211 -12.79 -7.33 17.61
CA LYS A 211 -13.34 -7.86 18.88
C LYS A 211 -13.46 -9.37 18.82
#